data_1510d3946b172ffe0ff6c15c85648832
#
_entry.id   1510d3946b172ffe0ff6c15c85648832
#
_cell.length_a   1.000
_cell.length_b   1.000
_cell.length_c   1.000
_cell.angle_alpha   90.00
_cell.angle_beta   90.00
_cell.angle_gamma   90.00
#
_symmetry.space_group_name_H-M   'P 1'
#
loop_
_entity.id
_entity.type
_entity.pdbx_description
1 polymer ?
#
loop_
_entity_poly.entity_id
_entity_poly.type
_entity_poly.pdbx_seq_one_letter_code
_entity_poly.pdbx_strand_id
1 'polypeptide(L)'
;MVAIRPDEISSIIRQQIEQYDQNLQVSNVGTVLQVGDGIARIYGLDNVMAGELLDFEDGTVGIALNLEEDNVGAVLMGEGRGIQEGSSVTATGRIAEVPVGEAMLGRVVNALGRPIDGKGDINTSETRLIESPAPGIIERKSVYEPLQTGITAIDAMIPIGRGQRELIIGDRQTGKTSIAIDTIINQKEEDVVCVYVAVGQKASTVAQVVQTLREQGAMDYTIVVAANASDPATLQYLAPYSGAAMAEYFMYKGKATLVIYDDLSKQAQAYRQMSLLLRRPPGREAYPGDVFYLHSRLLERAAKLSPELGEGSMTALPIIETQAGDVSAYIPTNVISITDGQIFLSSNLFNAGQRPAVNPGISVSRVGSAAQTKAIKKVAGKVKLELAQFDELEAFAQFASDLDEATRKQLSRGQRLREILKQPQNSPLPLNEQVAIIYAGINGYLDDIPLEKVLIFTVGLREYLRTSKPKYCEIVQQQKVLSDEAETLLKEGITEYKQTFLVSA
;
A
#
# COMPACT_ATOMS: atom_id res chain seq x y z
N MET A 1 -71.50 42.98 2.69
CA MET A 1 -70.89 41.74 3.29
C MET A 1 -71.24 40.63 2.30
N VAL A 2 -70.23 40.15 1.57
CA VAL A 2 -70.41 39.01 0.67
C VAL A 2 -70.32 37.79 1.55
N ALA A 3 -71.41 37.05 1.71
CA ALA A 3 -71.47 35.80 2.45
C ALA A 3 -70.75 34.73 1.59
N ILE A 4 -69.58 34.30 2.03
CA ILE A 4 -68.83 33.19 1.42
C ILE A 4 -69.63 31.92 1.67
N ARG A 5 -70.01 31.22 0.62
CA ARG A 5 -70.80 29.98 0.74
C ARG A 5 -69.89 28.82 1.23
N PRO A 6 -70.41 27.90 2.10
CA PRO A 6 -69.64 26.78 2.58
C PRO A 6 -69.01 25.90 1.50
N ASP A 7 -69.66 25.83 0.33
CA ASP A 7 -69.19 25.05 -0.83
C ASP A 7 -67.93 25.67 -1.48
N GLU A 8 -67.84 27.02 -1.46
CA GLU A 8 -66.64 27.72 -1.98
C GLU A 8 -65.43 27.52 -1.06
N ILE A 9 -65.65 27.52 0.27
CA ILE A 9 -64.58 27.22 1.24
C ILE A 9 -64.11 25.78 1.08
N SER A 10 -65.01 24.81 0.90
CA SER A 10 -64.66 23.41 0.66
C SER A 10 -63.91 23.21 -0.62
N SER A 11 -64.23 23.93 -1.69
CA SER A 11 -63.51 23.85 -2.96
C SER A 11 -62.13 24.48 -2.89
N ILE A 12 -61.95 25.60 -2.19
CA ILE A 12 -60.66 26.25 -1.96
C ILE A 12 -59.77 25.38 -1.09
N ILE A 13 -60.30 24.78 -0.05
CA ILE A 13 -59.55 23.84 0.83
C ILE A 13 -59.14 22.59 0.03
N ARG A 14 -60.04 22.04 -0.79
CA ARG A 14 -59.68 20.90 -1.65
C ARG A 14 -58.60 21.25 -2.67
N GLN A 15 -58.70 22.40 -3.29
CA GLN A 15 -57.73 22.91 -4.25
C GLN A 15 -56.39 23.20 -3.58
N GLN A 16 -56.37 23.69 -2.34
CA GLN A 16 -55.12 23.85 -1.55
C GLN A 16 -54.54 22.51 -1.12
N ILE A 17 -55.36 21.52 -0.74
CA ILE A 17 -54.91 20.16 -0.41
C ILE A 17 -54.35 19.46 -1.64
N GLU A 18 -55.01 19.56 -2.80
CA GLU A 18 -54.50 19.01 -4.08
C GLU A 18 -53.20 19.70 -4.55
N GLN A 19 -53.08 21.00 -4.32
CA GLN A 19 -51.83 21.73 -4.58
C GLN A 19 -50.73 21.38 -3.55
N TYR A 20 -51.09 21.05 -2.32
CA TYR A 20 -50.17 20.62 -1.28
C TYR A 20 -49.65 19.20 -1.57
N ASP A 21 -50.51 18.31 -2.05
CA ASP A 21 -50.12 16.95 -2.48
C ASP A 21 -49.21 16.94 -3.72
N GLN A 22 -49.37 17.93 -4.62
CA GLN A 22 -48.48 18.09 -5.80
C GLN A 22 -47.11 18.70 -5.42
N ASN A 23 -46.96 19.30 -4.23
CA ASN A 23 -45.72 19.87 -3.75
C ASN A 23 -44.93 18.94 -2.80
N LEU A 24 -45.38 17.73 -2.58
CA LEU A 24 -44.57 16.65 -2.00
C LEU A 24 -43.69 15.99 -3.10
N GLN A 25 -43.02 16.78 -3.90
CA GLN A 25 -41.70 16.39 -4.39
C GLN A 25 -40.79 16.42 -3.17
N VAL A 26 -40.39 15.25 -2.69
CA VAL A 26 -39.29 15.09 -1.74
C VAL A 26 -38.14 15.93 -2.28
N SER A 27 -37.94 17.11 -1.72
CA SER A 27 -36.91 18.00 -2.23
C SER A 27 -35.57 17.46 -1.74
N ASN A 28 -34.84 16.81 -2.62
CA ASN A 28 -33.43 16.45 -2.40
C ASN A 28 -32.52 17.70 -2.29
N VAL A 29 -33.09 18.83 -1.91
CA VAL A 29 -32.42 20.12 -1.81
C VAL A 29 -32.37 20.55 -0.35
N GLY A 30 -31.16 20.77 0.15
CA GLY A 30 -30.92 21.30 1.49
C GLY A 30 -30.33 22.70 1.44
N THR A 31 -30.19 23.30 2.60
CA THR A 31 -29.62 24.64 2.80
C THR A 31 -28.40 24.54 3.73
N VAL A 32 -27.31 25.19 3.35
CA VAL A 32 -26.10 25.28 4.18
C VAL A 32 -26.40 26.13 5.40
N LEU A 33 -26.29 25.54 6.60
CA LEU A 33 -26.40 26.22 7.87
C LEU A 33 -25.08 26.86 8.30
N GLN A 34 -23.98 26.18 8.02
CA GLN A 34 -22.64 26.61 8.39
C GLN A 34 -21.64 26.00 7.43
N VAL A 35 -20.62 26.75 7.02
CA VAL A 35 -19.49 26.26 6.21
C VAL A 35 -18.19 26.80 6.78
N GLY A 36 -17.15 25.98 6.77
CA GLY A 36 -15.80 26.35 7.19
C GLY A 36 -14.87 25.15 7.24
N ASP A 37 -13.58 25.40 7.00
CA ASP A 37 -12.52 24.39 7.12
C ASP A 37 -12.75 23.10 6.32
N GLY A 38 -13.43 23.19 5.16
CA GLY A 38 -13.74 22.04 4.30
C GLY A 38 -14.93 21.20 4.75
N ILE A 39 -15.77 21.73 5.67
CA ILE A 39 -16.98 21.07 6.16
C ILE A 39 -18.19 21.99 5.96
N ALA A 40 -19.33 21.41 5.60
CA ALA A 40 -20.62 22.07 5.57
C ALA A 40 -21.61 21.32 6.48
N ARG A 41 -22.43 22.07 7.21
CA ARG A 41 -23.62 21.58 7.89
C ARG A 41 -24.83 22.00 7.09
N ILE A 42 -25.69 21.05 6.77
CA ILE A 42 -26.76 21.21 5.82
C ILE A 42 -28.09 20.78 6.48
N TYR A 43 -29.11 21.59 6.32
CA TYR A 43 -30.47 21.30 6.75
C TYR A 43 -31.35 20.87 5.58
N GLY A 44 -32.31 19.97 5.79
CA GLY A 44 -33.34 19.61 4.84
C GLY A 44 -32.99 18.53 3.82
N LEU A 45 -31.95 17.73 4.09
CA LEU A 45 -31.58 16.54 3.30
C LEU A 45 -32.05 15.25 4.02
N ASP A 46 -33.36 15.10 4.25
CA ASP A 46 -33.94 14.05 5.09
C ASP A 46 -33.71 12.62 4.58
N ASN A 47 -33.53 12.45 3.26
CA ASN A 47 -33.38 11.14 2.62
C ASN A 47 -31.96 10.86 2.11
N VAL A 48 -30.97 11.69 2.49
CA VAL A 48 -29.59 11.49 2.05
C VAL A 48 -28.96 10.24 2.68
N MET A 49 -28.19 9.52 1.90
CA MET A 49 -27.45 8.34 2.38
C MET A 49 -26.04 8.71 2.87
N ALA A 50 -25.52 7.97 3.83
CA ALA A 50 -24.11 8.11 4.22
C ALA A 50 -23.20 7.75 3.02
N GLY A 51 -22.22 8.60 2.71
CA GLY A 51 -21.34 8.45 1.56
C GLY A 51 -21.93 8.98 0.24
N GLU A 52 -23.12 9.57 0.26
CA GLU A 52 -23.73 10.16 -0.93
C GLU A 52 -23.04 11.46 -1.34
N LEU A 53 -22.92 11.66 -2.65
CA LEU A 53 -22.43 12.89 -3.25
C LEU A 53 -23.47 14.01 -3.15
N LEU A 54 -23.00 15.18 -2.79
CA LEU A 54 -23.78 16.41 -2.66
C LEU A 54 -23.22 17.45 -3.61
N ASP A 55 -24.07 18.02 -4.46
CA ASP A 55 -23.70 19.09 -5.38
C ASP A 55 -24.09 20.45 -4.79
N PHE A 56 -23.09 21.31 -4.60
CA PHE A 56 -23.27 22.67 -4.12
C PHE A 56 -23.47 23.62 -5.30
N GLU A 57 -24.11 24.74 -5.05
CA GLU A 57 -24.48 25.75 -6.06
C GLU A 57 -23.27 26.31 -6.81
N ASP A 58 -22.09 26.38 -6.17
CA ASP A 58 -20.83 26.84 -6.77
C ASP A 58 -20.12 25.78 -7.61
N GLY A 59 -20.70 24.56 -7.75
CA GLY A 59 -20.10 23.41 -8.44
C GLY A 59 -19.12 22.59 -7.57
N THR A 60 -18.95 22.95 -6.29
CA THR A 60 -18.21 22.13 -5.35
C THR A 60 -19.00 20.86 -5.07
N VAL A 61 -18.31 19.72 -4.99
CA VAL A 61 -18.90 18.43 -4.60
C VAL A 61 -18.55 18.14 -3.15
N GLY A 62 -19.52 17.63 -2.38
CA GLY A 62 -19.32 17.15 -1.02
C GLY A 62 -19.71 15.70 -0.85
N ILE A 63 -19.37 15.11 0.28
CA ILE A 63 -19.83 13.78 0.72
C ILE A 63 -20.54 13.90 2.05
N ALA A 64 -21.74 13.35 2.15
CA ALA A 64 -22.48 13.21 3.40
C ALA A 64 -21.78 12.20 4.31
N LEU A 65 -21.24 12.63 5.46
CA LEU A 65 -20.50 11.76 6.38
C LEU A 65 -21.20 11.60 7.75
N ASN A 66 -21.90 12.62 8.21
CA ASN A 66 -22.55 12.61 9.52
C ASN A 66 -24.04 12.90 9.30
N LEU A 67 -24.88 11.90 9.59
CA LEU A 67 -26.31 12.05 9.49
C LEU A 67 -26.85 12.24 10.92
N GLU A 68 -27.29 13.45 11.23
CA GLU A 68 -27.91 13.82 12.50
C GLU A 68 -29.42 14.03 12.28
N GLU A 69 -30.19 14.08 13.36
CA GLU A 69 -31.65 14.18 13.30
C GLU A 69 -32.12 15.45 12.54
N ASP A 70 -31.43 16.58 12.75
CA ASP A 70 -31.81 17.87 12.20
C ASP A 70 -30.86 18.41 11.12
N ASN A 71 -29.72 17.74 10.87
CA ASN A 71 -28.73 18.23 9.92
C ASN A 71 -27.81 17.12 9.40
N VAL A 72 -27.22 17.40 8.25
CA VAL A 72 -26.22 16.53 7.62
C VAL A 72 -24.87 17.24 7.66
N GLY A 73 -23.89 16.56 8.25
CA GLY A 73 -22.48 16.98 8.19
C GLY A 73 -21.83 16.45 6.91
N ALA A 74 -21.49 17.35 5.99
CA ALA A 74 -20.82 17.02 4.76
C ALA A 74 -19.37 17.50 4.76
N VAL A 75 -18.49 16.75 4.10
CA VAL A 75 -17.10 17.15 3.84
C VAL A 75 -16.96 17.56 2.39
N LEU A 76 -16.30 18.69 2.16
CA LEU A 76 -16.13 19.26 0.83
C LEU A 76 -14.92 18.64 0.12
N MET A 77 -15.08 18.29 -1.14
CA MET A 77 -14.00 17.79 -2.00
C MET A 77 -13.28 18.89 -2.77
N GLY A 78 -13.25 20.09 -2.19
CA GLY A 78 -12.65 21.29 -2.76
C GLY A 78 -12.49 22.37 -1.71
N GLU A 79 -12.02 23.56 -2.13
CA GLU A 79 -11.81 24.66 -1.21
C GLU A 79 -13.10 25.31 -0.68
N GLY A 80 -14.24 25.10 -1.38
CA GLY A 80 -15.56 25.59 -0.98
C GLY A 80 -15.65 27.11 -0.83
N ARG A 81 -14.79 27.85 -1.52
CA ARG A 81 -14.72 29.34 -1.39
C ARG A 81 -15.98 30.07 -1.81
N GLY A 82 -16.77 29.46 -2.69
CA GLY A 82 -18.03 30.02 -3.18
C GLY A 82 -19.24 29.69 -2.33
N ILE A 83 -19.11 28.78 -1.37
CA ILE A 83 -20.20 28.33 -0.52
C ILE A 83 -20.38 29.30 0.65
N GLN A 84 -21.62 29.73 0.87
CA GLN A 84 -22.01 30.62 1.96
C GLN A 84 -23.14 30.00 2.79
N GLU A 85 -23.37 30.52 3.99
CA GLU A 85 -24.57 30.20 4.76
C GLU A 85 -25.81 30.61 3.94
N GLY A 86 -26.78 29.70 3.83
CA GLY A 86 -27.96 29.87 2.99
C GLY A 86 -27.79 29.34 1.55
N SER A 87 -26.59 28.96 1.10
CA SER A 87 -26.40 28.31 -0.20
C SER A 87 -27.21 27.05 -0.34
N SER A 88 -27.68 26.76 -1.57
CA SER A 88 -28.43 25.55 -1.89
C SER A 88 -27.49 24.37 -2.11
N VAL A 89 -27.92 23.18 -1.66
CA VAL A 89 -27.21 21.89 -1.83
C VAL A 89 -28.17 20.85 -2.32
N THR A 90 -27.80 20.09 -3.33
CA THR A 90 -28.63 19.01 -3.89
C THR A 90 -28.02 17.64 -3.62
N ALA A 91 -28.81 16.73 -3.03
CA ALA A 91 -28.43 15.33 -2.91
C ALA A 91 -28.55 14.65 -4.29
N THR A 92 -27.51 13.96 -4.71
CA THR A 92 -27.43 13.42 -6.08
C THR A 92 -28.03 12.04 -6.23
N GLY A 93 -28.35 11.34 -5.14
CA GLY A 93 -28.76 9.93 -5.14
C GLY A 93 -27.63 8.97 -5.51
N ARG A 94 -26.40 9.45 -5.65
CA ARG A 94 -25.23 8.64 -6.05
C ARG A 94 -24.21 8.56 -4.92
N ILE A 95 -23.78 7.35 -4.61
CA ILE A 95 -22.66 7.11 -3.70
C ILE A 95 -21.37 7.45 -4.42
N ALA A 96 -20.37 7.90 -3.68
CA ALA A 96 -19.06 8.28 -4.21
C ALA A 96 -18.39 7.12 -4.98
N GLU A 97 -18.04 7.38 -6.23
CA GLU A 97 -17.42 6.42 -7.16
C GLU A 97 -16.24 7.04 -7.89
N VAL A 98 -15.35 6.20 -8.41
CA VAL A 98 -14.19 6.61 -9.21
C VAL A 98 -14.18 5.89 -10.55
N PRO A 99 -13.65 6.55 -11.61
CA PRO A 99 -13.41 5.89 -12.88
C PRO A 99 -12.36 4.79 -12.71
N VAL A 100 -12.57 3.67 -13.40
CA VAL A 100 -11.68 2.50 -13.39
C VAL A 100 -11.49 1.99 -14.82
N GLY A 101 -10.53 1.13 -15.03
CA GLY A 101 -10.30 0.53 -16.34
C GLY A 101 -8.84 0.56 -16.77
N GLU A 102 -8.54 -0.09 -17.90
CA GLU A 102 -7.18 -0.15 -18.46
C GLU A 102 -6.69 1.23 -18.90
N ALA A 103 -7.59 2.16 -19.25
CA ALA A 103 -7.23 3.54 -19.58
C ALA A 103 -6.60 4.32 -18.43
N MET A 104 -6.70 3.80 -17.19
CA MET A 104 -6.07 4.39 -16.00
C MET A 104 -4.57 4.02 -15.90
N LEU A 105 -4.10 2.97 -16.59
CA LEU A 105 -2.70 2.56 -16.55
C LEU A 105 -1.79 3.66 -17.13
N GLY A 106 -0.66 3.89 -16.47
CA GLY A 106 0.29 4.94 -16.88
C GLY A 106 -0.13 6.36 -16.54
N ARG A 107 -1.24 6.54 -15.81
CA ARG A 107 -1.79 7.84 -15.47
C ARG A 107 -1.53 8.22 -14.01
N VAL A 108 -1.47 9.52 -13.78
CA VAL A 108 -1.43 10.12 -12.43
C VAL A 108 -2.75 10.86 -12.22
N VAL A 109 -3.49 10.46 -11.20
CA VAL A 109 -4.82 10.97 -10.90
C VAL A 109 -4.93 11.46 -9.46
N ASN A 110 -5.91 12.31 -9.18
CA ASN A 110 -6.24 12.69 -7.82
C ASN A 110 -7.16 11.64 -7.13
N ALA A 111 -7.56 11.89 -5.90
CA ALA A 111 -8.44 11.00 -5.13
C ALA A 111 -9.84 10.76 -5.76
N LEU A 112 -10.25 11.58 -6.71
CA LEU A 112 -11.52 11.44 -7.45
C LEU A 112 -11.32 10.76 -8.82
N GLY A 113 -10.11 10.28 -9.13
CA GLY A 113 -9.79 9.68 -10.41
C GLY A 113 -9.62 10.69 -11.56
N ARG A 114 -9.60 12.00 -11.28
CA ARG A 114 -9.35 13.03 -12.29
C ARG A 114 -7.87 13.11 -12.62
N PRO A 115 -7.48 13.19 -13.92
CA PRO A 115 -6.07 13.25 -14.30
C PRO A 115 -5.41 14.56 -13.84
N ILE A 116 -4.18 14.44 -13.32
CA ILE A 116 -3.34 15.57 -12.91
C ILE A 116 -1.95 15.53 -13.57
N ASP A 117 -1.76 14.66 -14.56
CA ASP A 117 -0.50 14.42 -15.26
C ASP A 117 -0.32 15.24 -16.54
N GLY A 118 -1.28 16.10 -16.88
CA GLY A 118 -1.24 16.94 -18.08
C GLY A 118 -1.43 16.18 -19.40
N LYS A 119 -1.80 14.87 -19.37
CA LYS A 119 -1.99 14.05 -20.58
C LYS A 119 -3.42 14.08 -21.14
N GLY A 120 -4.27 15.01 -20.69
CA GLY A 120 -5.67 15.10 -21.08
C GLY A 120 -6.58 14.13 -20.32
N ASP A 121 -7.87 14.16 -20.68
CA ASP A 121 -8.90 13.37 -20.01
C ASP A 121 -8.70 11.87 -20.21
N ILE A 122 -9.20 11.09 -19.24
CA ILE A 122 -9.19 9.62 -19.29
C ILE A 122 -10.55 9.16 -19.81
N ASN A 123 -10.54 8.53 -20.96
CA ASN A 123 -11.77 8.03 -21.58
C ASN A 123 -12.10 6.63 -21.07
N THR A 124 -12.90 6.57 -20.03
CA THR A 124 -13.47 5.32 -19.49
C THR A 124 -14.92 5.54 -19.11
N SER A 125 -15.75 4.54 -19.37
CA SER A 125 -17.17 4.53 -18.99
C SER A 125 -17.43 3.66 -17.74
N GLU A 126 -16.42 2.93 -17.28
CA GLU A 126 -16.56 2.05 -16.11
C GLU A 126 -16.22 2.83 -14.84
N THR A 127 -17.07 2.71 -13.83
CA THR A 127 -16.89 3.30 -12.50
C THR A 127 -16.98 2.22 -11.44
N ARG A 128 -16.42 2.50 -10.26
CA ARG A 128 -16.52 1.62 -9.10
C ARG A 128 -16.69 2.45 -7.83
N LEU A 129 -17.53 1.96 -6.92
CA LEU A 129 -17.72 2.61 -5.62
C LEU A 129 -16.38 2.74 -4.88
N ILE A 130 -16.12 3.92 -4.33
CA ILE A 130 -14.93 4.19 -3.52
C ILE A 130 -14.93 3.29 -2.28
N GLU A 131 -16.06 3.19 -1.60
CA GLU A 131 -16.27 2.29 -0.48
C GLU A 131 -17.07 1.07 -0.95
N SER A 132 -16.40 -0.07 -1.01
CA SER A 132 -16.98 -1.38 -1.34
C SER A 132 -16.76 -2.35 -0.18
N PRO A 133 -17.70 -3.26 0.08
CA PRO A 133 -17.48 -4.30 1.08
C PRO A 133 -16.31 -5.19 0.68
N ALA A 134 -15.57 -5.66 1.67
CA ALA A 134 -14.50 -6.64 1.46
C ALA A 134 -15.09 -7.98 1.01
N PRO A 135 -14.33 -8.80 0.24
CA PRO A 135 -14.76 -10.15 -0.11
C PRO A 135 -15.10 -10.97 1.13
N GLY A 136 -16.19 -11.74 1.07
CA GLY A 136 -16.63 -12.61 2.15
C GLY A 136 -15.69 -13.81 2.38
N ILE A 137 -15.95 -14.59 3.44
CA ILE A 137 -15.09 -15.74 3.81
C ILE A 137 -15.05 -16.80 2.68
N ILE A 138 -16.19 -17.09 2.08
CA ILE A 138 -16.31 -18.10 1.02
C ILE A 138 -15.66 -17.63 -0.29
N GLU A 139 -15.62 -16.34 -0.51
CA GLU A 139 -15.06 -15.70 -1.70
C GLU A 139 -13.52 -15.65 -1.69
N ARG A 140 -12.90 -16.02 -0.56
CA ARG A 140 -11.43 -15.97 -0.38
C ARG A 140 -10.82 -17.36 -0.53
N LYS A 141 -9.58 -17.36 -1.01
CA LYS A 141 -8.67 -18.51 -1.02
C LYS A 141 -7.44 -18.20 -0.16
N SER A 142 -6.87 -19.18 0.48
CA SER A 142 -5.61 -19.01 1.22
C SER A 142 -4.49 -18.52 0.30
N VAL A 143 -3.66 -17.62 0.79
CA VAL A 143 -2.50 -17.09 0.06
C VAL A 143 -1.45 -18.20 -0.11
N TYR A 144 -1.05 -18.47 -1.34
CA TYR A 144 -0.09 -19.53 -1.70
C TYR A 144 0.88 -19.13 -2.82
N GLU A 145 0.58 -18.05 -3.54
CA GLU A 145 1.41 -17.56 -4.63
C GLU A 145 2.36 -16.49 -4.13
N PRO A 146 3.68 -16.57 -4.41
CA PRO A 146 4.62 -15.53 -4.02
C PRO A 146 4.41 -14.24 -4.82
N LEU A 147 4.53 -13.10 -4.13
CA LEU A 147 4.78 -11.80 -4.71
C LEU A 147 6.27 -11.51 -4.56
N GLN A 148 7.04 -11.62 -5.64
CA GLN A 148 8.48 -11.33 -5.61
C GLN A 148 8.70 -9.83 -5.51
N THR A 149 9.36 -9.38 -4.44
CA THR A 149 9.67 -7.96 -4.27
C THR A 149 10.94 -7.55 -5.02
N GLY A 150 11.79 -8.51 -5.35
CA GLY A 150 13.12 -8.27 -5.89
C GLY A 150 14.12 -7.80 -4.83
N ILE A 151 13.71 -7.74 -3.56
CA ILE A 151 14.55 -7.33 -2.43
C ILE A 151 14.94 -8.58 -1.66
N THR A 152 16.21 -8.96 -1.76
CA THR A 152 16.74 -10.22 -1.22
C THR A 152 16.42 -10.40 0.28
N ALA A 153 16.54 -9.34 1.06
CA ALA A 153 16.25 -9.38 2.49
C ALA A 153 14.78 -9.71 2.80
N ILE A 154 13.86 -9.21 1.99
CA ILE A 154 12.41 -9.43 2.16
C ILE A 154 12.03 -10.82 1.64
N ASP A 155 12.37 -11.14 0.39
CA ASP A 155 11.99 -12.39 -0.26
C ASP A 155 12.56 -13.62 0.49
N ALA A 156 13.75 -13.47 1.12
CA ALA A 156 14.36 -14.52 1.91
C ALA A 156 13.76 -14.69 3.31
N MET A 157 13.47 -13.59 4.04
CA MET A 157 13.16 -13.65 5.47
C MET A 157 11.69 -13.32 5.81
N ILE A 158 11.03 -12.49 4.99
CA ILE A 158 9.70 -11.95 5.25
C ILE A 158 8.90 -12.01 3.94
N PRO A 159 8.66 -13.22 3.39
CA PRO A 159 8.05 -13.36 2.06
C PRO A 159 6.62 -12.83 2.06
N ILE A 160 6.25 -12.21 0.95
CA ILE A 160 4.94 -11.66 0.70
C ILE A 160 4.23 -12.52 -0.34
N GLY A 161 2.97 -12.85 -0.10
CA GLY A 161 2.13 -13.59 -1.03
C GLY A 161 1.10 -12.70 -1.74
N ARG A 162 0.67 -13.14 -2.90
CA ARG A 162 -0.38 -12.47 -3.68
C ARG A 162 -1.72 -12.55 -2.93
N GLY A 163 -2.24 -11.40 -2.54
CA GLY A 163 -3.44 -11.27 -1.69
C GLY A 163 -3.15 -11.05 -0.21
N GLN A 164 -1.89 -10.93 0.20
CA GLN A 164 -1.47 -10.65 1.57
C GLN A 164 -1.46 -9.15 1.85
N ARG A 165 -1.64 -8.80 3.12
CA ARG A 165 -1.45 -7.44 3.66
C ARG A 165 -0.16 -7.42 4.47
N GLU A 166 0.88 -6.78 3.97
CA GLU A 166 2.16 -6.70 4.68
C GLU A 166 2.50 -5.24 4.98
N LEU A 167 2.62 -4.90 6.25
CA LEU A 167 2.91 -3.55 6.70
C LEU A 167 4.38 -3.20 6.52
N ILE A 168 4.69 -2.05 5.95
CA ILE A 168 6.03 -1.45 5.98
C ILE A 168 6.02 -0.35 7.03
N ILE A 169 6.81 -0.52 8.10
CA ILE A 169 6.81 0.37 9.26
C ILE A 169 8.21 0.81 9.65
N GLY A 170 8.37 2.07 10.04
CA GLY A 170 9.64 2.62 10.51
C GLY A 170 9.63 4.15 10.53
N ASP A 171 10.70 4.73 11.04
CA ASP A 171 10.86 6.18 11.15
C ASP A 171 11.00 6.88 9.79
N ARG A 172 10.97 8.20 9.80
CA ARG A 172 11.20 8.99 8.59
C ARG A 172 12.55 8.66 7.96
N GLN A 173 12.59 8.63 6.61
CA GLN A 173 13.81 8.45 5.83
C GLN A 173 14.55 7.12 6.06
N THR A 174 13.86 6.08 6.54
CA THR A 174 14.44 4.73 6.70
C THR A 174 14.34 3.86 5.43
N GLY A 175 13.79 4.38 4.33
CA GLY A 175 13.69 3.68 3.06
C GLY A 175 12.35 2.98 2.79
N LYS A 176 11.27 3.32 3.52
CA LYS A 176 9.93 2.72 3.32
C LYS A 176 9.43 2.86 1.88
N THR A 177 9.43 4.07 1.36
CA THR A 177 9.03 4.36 -0.03
C THR A 177 9.94 3.67 -1.04
N SER A 178 11.25 3.54 -0.76
CA SER A 178 12.19 2.84 -1.65
C SER A 178 11.82 1.36 -1.80
N ILE A 179 11.49 0.67 -0.70
CA ILE A 179 11.02 -0.73 -0.74
C ILE A 179 9.75 -0.84 -1.59
N ALA A 180 8.82 0.09 -1.43
CA ALA A 180 7.59 0.11 -2.21
C ALA A 180 7.85 0.29 -3.71
N ILE A 181 8.73 1.22 -4.08
CA ILE A 181 9.10 1.49 -5.47
C ILE A 181 9.84 0.30 -6.08
N ASP A 182 10.82 -0.28 -5.37
CA ASP A 182 11.56 -1.46 -5.84
C ASP A 182 10.62 -2.65 -6.06
N THR A 183 9.63 -2.82 -5.17
CA THR A 183 8.61 -3.85 -5.34
C THR A 183 7.77 -3.62 -6.61
N ILE A 184 7.36 -2.37 -6.91
CA ILE A 184 6.66 -2.05 -8.15
C ILE A 184 7.55 -2.34 -9.38
N ILE A 185 8.79 -1.89 -9.37
CA ILE A 185 9.73 -2.08 -10.49
C ILE A 185 9.89 -3.57 -10.80
N ASN A 186 9.95 -4.41 -9.78
CA ASN A 186 10.11 -5.86 -9.95
C ASN A 186 8.87 -6.56 -10.56
N GLN A 187 7.71 -5.90 -10.62
CA GLN A 187 6.50 -6.53 -11.17
C GLN A 187 6.43 -6.52 -12.72
N LYS A 188 7.42 -5.94 -13.39
CA LYS A 188 7.42 -5.78 -14.86
C LYS A 188 7.19 -7.08 -15.64
N GLU A 189 7.74 -8.20 -15.14
CA GLU A 189 7.64 -9.52 -15.79
C GLU A 189 6.72 -10.49 -15.05
N GLU A 190 6.06 -10.04 -13.99
CA GLU A 190 5.24 -10.88 -13.09
C GLU A 190 3.72 -10.73 -13.34
N ASP A 191 3.32 -9.97 -14.37
CA ASP A 191 1.91 -9.71 -14.75
C ASP A 191 1.05 -9.21 -13.56
N VAL A 192 1.57 -8.22 -12.83
CA VAL A 192 0.91 -7.60 -11.69
C VAL A 192 0.61 -6.13 -12.00
N VAL A 193 -0.65 -5.74 -11.90
CA VAL A 193 -1.05 -4.33 -12.00
C VAL A 193 -0.78 -3.63 -10.67
N CYS A 194 -0.09 -2.51 -10.72
CA CYS A 194 0.29 -1.77 -9.53
C CYS A 194 -0.54 -0.49 -9.37
N VAL A 195 -0.88 -0.16 -8.12
CA VAL A 195 -1.50 1.12 -7.75
C VAL A 195 -0.67 1.73 -6.61
N TYR A 196 -0.06 2.88 -6.88
CA TYR A 196 0.68 3.63 -5.87
C TYR A 196 -0.17 4.80 -5.39
N VAL A 197 -0.50 4.82 -4.10
CA VAL A 197 -1.33 5.86 -3.49
C VAL A 197 -0.46 6.74 -2.60
N ALA A 198 -0.22 7.97 -3.04
CA ALA A 198 0.49 8.99 -2.25
C ALA A 198 -0.50 9.80 -1.41
N VAL A 199 -0.36 9.76 -0.09
CA VAL A 199 -1.25 10.46 0.85
C VAL A 199 -0.49 11.49 1.66
N GLY A 200 -0.87 12.75 1.56
CA GLY A 200 -0.30 13.84 2.34
C GLY A 200 1.20 14.10 2.07
N GLN A 201 1.70 13.66 0.93
CA GLN A 201 3.09 13.87 0.52
C GLN A 201 3.27 15.22 -0.19
N LYS A 202 4.51 15.70 -0.23
CA LYS A 202 4.85 16.88 -1.03
C LYS A 202 4.74 16.55 -2.52
N ALA A 203 4.18 17.44 -3.32
CA ALA A 203 4.07 17.27 -4.77
C ALA A 203 5.42 16.95 -5.44
N SER A 204 6.52 17.54 -4.96
CA SER A 204 7.88 17.23 -5.44
C SER A 204 8.30 15.79 -5.20
N THR A 205 7.91 15.21 -4.06
CA THR A 205 8.20 13.80 -3.73
C THR A 205 7.40 12.87 -4.66
N VAL A 206 6.12 13.16 -4.86
CA VAL A 206 5.26 12.40 -5.78
C VAL A 206 5.82 12.48 -7.22
N ALA A 207 6.22 13.67 -7.66
CA ALA A 207 6.83 13.85 -8.98
C ALA A 207 8.11 13.03 -9.15
N GLN A 208 8.95 12.95 -8.11
CA GLN A 208 10.16 12.13 -8.12
C GLN A 208 9.84 10.63 -8.22
N VAL A 209 8.84 10.13 -7.48
CA VAL A 209 8.37 8.74 -7.58
C VAL A 209 7.88 8.44 -9.00
N VAL A 210 7.03 9.28 -9.57
CA VAL A 210 6.52 9.13 -10.94
C VAL A 210 7.66 9.13 -11.96
N GLN A 211 8.66 10.01 -11.78
CA GLN A 211 9.82 10.05 -12.65
C GLN A 211 10.63 8.76 -12.57
N THR A 212 10.91 8.26 -11.36
CA THR A 212 11.63 6.98 -11.16
C THR A 212 10.89 5.82 -11.80
N LEU A 213 9.57 5.70 -11.57
CA LEU A 213 8.75 4.64 -12.18
C LEU A 213 8.75 4.73 -13.73
N ARG A 214 8.76 5.94 -14.28
CA ARG A 214 8.83 6.17 -15.72
C ARG A 214 10.19 5.75 -16.29
N GLU A 215 11.29 6.15 -15.65
CA GLU A 215 12.65 5.80 -16.07
C GLU A 215 12.89 4.29 -16.05
N GLN A 216 12.28 3.58 -15.10
CA GLN A 216 12.33 2.11 -15.00
C GLN A 216 11.30 1.38 -15.88
N GLY A 217 10.46 2.11 -16.63
CA GLY A 217 9.41 1.55 -17.46
C GLY A 217 8.28 0.87 -16.66
N ALA A 218 8.12 1.24 -15.38
CA ALA A 218 7.11 0.68 -14.50
C ALA A 218 5.76 1.42 -14.57
N MET A 219 5.71 2.58 -15.21
CA MET A 219 4.46 3.32 -15.39
C MET A 219 3.45 2.58 -16.29
N ASP A 220 3.90 1.75 -17.21
CA ASP A 220 3.00 1.08 -18.17
C ASP A 220 1.97 0.15 -17.50
N TYR A 221 2.29 -0.36 -16.32
CA TYR A 221 1.41 -1.21 -15.53
C TYR A 221 1.07 -0.61 -14.15
N THR A 222 1.31 0.70 -13.96
CA THR A 222 1.10 1.38 -12.67
C THR A 222 0.12 2.54 -12.82
N ILE A 223 -0.81 2.65 -11.86
CA ILE A 223 -1.67 3.81 -11.65
C ILE A 223 -1.13 4.55 -10.42
N VAL A 224 -0.99 5.87 -10.52
CA VAL A 224 -0.61 6.71 -9.37
C VAL A 224 -1.80 7.55 -8.94
N VAL A 225 -2.22 7.38 -7.68
CA VAL A 225 -3.28 8.19 -7.06
C VAL A 225 -2.62 9.13 -6.06
N ALA A 226 -2.76 10.43 -6.26
CA ALA A 226 -2.10 11.42 -5.41
C ALA A 226 -3.11 12.35 -4.72
N ALA A 227 -2.96 12.45 -3.39
CA ALA A 227 -3.53 13.51 -2.57
C ALA A 227 -2.38 14.18 -1.82
N ASN A 228 -1.99 15.37 -2.29
CA ASN A 228 -0.81 16.07 -1.79
C ASN A 228 -1.05 16.68 -0.40
N ALA A 229 0.00 17.10 0.27
CA ALA A 229 -0.09 17.75 1.58
C ALA A 229 -0.83 19.10 1.56
N SER A 230 -0.93 19.75 0.37
CA SER A 230 -1.71 20.96 0.16
C SER A 230 -3.18 20.72 -0.12
N ASP A 231 -3.56 19.47 -0.41
CA ASP A 231 -4.94 19.14 -0.76
C ASP A 231 -5.80 19.06 0.51
N PRO A 232 -7.12 19.30 0.42
CA PRO A 232 -8.03 19.14 1.54
C PRO A 232 -7.93 17.78 2.24
N ALA A 233 -8.15 17.74 3.55
CA ALA A 233 -8.12 16.50 4.33
C ALA A 233 -9.06 15.43 3.77
N THR A 234 -10.17 15.82 3.18
CA THR A 234 -11.14 14.93 2.51
C THR A 234 -10.50 14.13 1.39
N LEU A 235 -9.70 14.76 0.52
CA LEU A 235 -9.02 14.07 -0.57
C LEU A 235 -7.94 13.14 -0.06
N GLN A 236 -7.22 13.52 1.01
CA GLN A 236 -6.23 12.67 1.66
C GLN A 236 -6.89 11.43 2.32
N TYR A 237 -8.09 11.60 2.87
CA TYR A 237 -8.89 10.50 3.42
C TYR A 237 -9.35 9.54 2.32
N LEU A 238 -9.84 10.06 1.20
CA LEU A 238 -10.42 9.25 0.12
C LEU A 238 -9.39 8.51 -0.72
N ALA A 239 -8.21 9.09 -0.95
CA ALA A 239 -7.21 8.56 -1.88
C ALA A 239 -6.90 7.06 -1.69
N PRO A 240 -6.71 6.51 -0.48
CA PRO A 240 -6.49 5.09 -0.29
C PRO A 240 -7.68 4.22 -0.74
N TYR A 241 -8.90 4.66 -0.49
CA TYR A 241 -10.10 3.95 -0.91
C TYR A 241 -10.28 3.97 -2.42
N SER A 242 -9.99 5.11 -3.05
CA SER A 242 -10.01 5.25 -4.51
C SER A 242 -8.97 4.36 -5.17
N GLY A 243 -7.75 4.32 -4.62
CA GLY A 243 -6.71 3.40 -5.10
C GLY A 243 -7.09 1.94 -4.93
N ALA A 244 -7.74 1.57 -3.81
CA ALA A 244 -8.27 0.24 -3.60
C ALA A 244 -9.35 -0.11 -4.66
N ALA A 245 -10.29 0.79 -4.93
CA ALA A 245 -11.33 0.59 -5.93
C ALA A 245 -10.75 0.37 -7.34
N MET A 246 -9.70 1.12 -7.71
CA MET A 246 -8.99 0.93 -8.98
C MET A 246 -8.28 -0.43 -9.05
N ALA A 247 -7.64 -0.87 -7.97
CA ALA A 247 -6.99 -2.18 -7.90
C ALA A 247 -8.01 -3.33 -7.93
N GLU A 248 -9.13 -3.20 -7.22
CA GLU A 248 -10.22 -4.18 -7.22
C GLU A 248 -10.81 -4.45 -8.60
N TYR A 249 -10.88 -3.45 -9.46
CA TYR A 249 -11.34 -3.64 -10.83
C TYR A 249 -10.54 -4.73 -11.55
N PHE A 250 -9.23 -4.71 -11.44
CA PHE A 250 -8.38 -5.73 -12.05
C PHE A 250 -8.42 -7.05 -11.29
N MET A 251 -8.50 -7.02 -9.96
CA MET A 251 -8.64 -8.21 -9.12
C MET A 251 -9.87 -9.02 -9.50
N TYR A 252 -11.04 -8.38 -9.65
CA TYR A 252 -12.27 -9.06 -10.06
C TYR A 252 -12.29 -9.47 -11.55
N LYS A 253 -11.34 -8.97 -12.34
CA LYS A 253 -11.07 -9.48 -13.71
C LYS A 253 -10.06 -10.65 -13.73
N GLY A 254 -9.73 -11.23 -12.57
CA GLY A 254 -8.82 -12.36 -12.45
C GLY A 254 -7.34 -12.01 -12.49
N LYS A 255 -6.97 -10.70 -12.49
CA LYS A 255 -5.58 -10.26 -12.48
C LYS A 255 -5.00 -10.19 -11.07
N ALA A 256 -3.68 -10.31 -10.96
CA ALA A 256 -2.97 -9.99 -9.73
C ALA A 256 -2.73 -8.48 -9.64
N THR A 257 -2.99 -7.89 -8.48
CA THR A 257 -2.78 -6.47 -8.23
C THR A 257 -1.95 -6.24 -6.98
N LEU A 258 -1.21 -5.14 -6.98
CA LEU A 258 -0.43 -4.65 -5.84
C LEU A 258 -0.86 -3.21 -5.55
N VAL A 259 -1.33 -2.93 -4.35
CA VAL A 259 -1.65 -1.57 -3.92
C VAL A 259 -0.73 -1.15 -2.79
N ILE A 260 -0.13 0.03 -2.93
CA ILE A 260 0.76 0.62 -1.94
C ILE A 260 0.11 1.89 -1.39
N TYR A 261 0.03 2.01 -0.07
CA TYR A 261 -0.51 3.20 0.60
C TYR A 261 0.60 3.95 1.31
N ASP A 262 1.10 5.01 0.72
CA ASP A 262 2.21 5.81 1.23
C ASP A 262 1.75 7.24 1.61
N ASP A 263 1.31 7.53 2.87
CA ASP A 263 1.22 6.60 4.01
C ASP A 263 -0.15 6.69 4.72
N LEU A 264 -0.53 5.62 5.39
CA LEU A 264 -1.78 5.57 6.15
C LEU A 264 -1.75 6.39 7.45
N SER A 265 -0.57 6.76 7.97
CA SER A 265 -0.46 7.70 9.10
C SER A 265 -1.05 9.06 8.73
N LYS A 266 -0.82 9.52 7.49
CA LYS A 266 -1.40 10.77 6.97
C LYS A 266 -2.91 10.66 6.76
N GLN A 267 -3.38 9.52 6.26
CA GLN A 267 -4.82 9.26 6.16
C GLN A 267 -5.50 9.36 7.53
N ALA A 268 -4.93 8.73 8.56
CA ALA A 268 -5.46 8.79 9.91
C ALA A 268 -5.48 10.22 10.46
N GLN A 269 -4.42 11.02 10.19
CA GLN A 269 -4.36 12.42 10.58
C GLN A 269 -5.45 13.25 9.89
N ALA A 270 -5.66 13.06 8.59
CA ALA A 270 -6.72 13.71 7.82
C ALA A 270 -8.11 13.33 8.39
N TYR A 271 -8.34 12.05 8.67
CA TYR A 271 -9.58 11.58 9.28
C TYR A 271 -9.83 12.15 10.68
N ARG A 272 -8.78 12.26 11.50
CA ARG A 272 -8.84 12.93 12.80
C ARG A 272 -9.25 14.40 12.65
N GLN A 273 -8.63 15.12 11.71
CA GLN A 273 -8.97 16.52 11.43
C GLN A 273 -10.45 16.67 11.07
N MET A 274 -10.94 15.90 10.11
CA MET A 274 -12.34 15.93 9.68
C MET A 274 -13.30 15.59 10.82
N SER A 275 -12.99 14.55 11.60
CA SER A 275 -13.81 14.11 12.71
C SER A 275 -13.94 15.16 13.82
N LEU A 276 -12.84 15.86 14.14
CA LEU A 276 -12.85 16.95 15.12
C LEU A 276 -13.67 18.15 14.62
N LEU A 277 -13.57 18.49 13.33
CA LEU A 277 -14.36 19.56 12.72
C LEU A 277 -15.85 19.21 12.68
N LEU A 278 -16.20 17.93 12.46
CA LEU A 278 -17.57 17.41 12.57
C LEU A 278 -18.03 17.24 14.04
N ARG A 279 -17.23 17.68 15.02
CA ARG A 279 -17.50 17.59 16.46
C ARG A 279 -17.72 16.17 16.98
N ARG A 280 -17.18 15.15 16.31
CA ARG A 280 -17.17 13.78 16.86
C ARG A 280 -16.28 13.71 18.10
N PRO A 281 -16.70 12.98 19.16
CA PRO A 281 -15.93 12.93 20.39
C PRO A 281 -14.55 12.29 20.15
N PRO A 282 -13.45 12.94 20.60
CA PRO A 282 -12.10 12.39 20.46
C PRO A 282 -11.84 11.27 21.47
N GLY A 283 -11.09 10.25 21.04
CA GLY A 283 -10.55 9.19 21.86
C GLY A 283 -9.03 9.33 22.09
N ARG A 284 -8.32 8.20 22.11
CA ARG A 284 -6.87 8.15 22.31
C ARG A 284 -6.13 8.97 21.22
N GLU A 285 -5.19 9.80 21.64
CA GLU A 285 -4.41 10.70 20.76
C GLU A 285 -5.29 11.61 19.89
N ALA A 286 -6.49 11.96 20.40
CA ALA A 286 -7.51 12.74 19.71
C ALA A 286 -8.07 12.10 18.42
N TYR A 287 -7.81 10.82 18.16
CA TYR A 287 -8.46 10.08 17.07
C TYR A 287 -9.92 9.73 17.44
N PRO A 288 -10.82 9.70 16.45
CA PRO A 288 -12.19 9.22 16.69
C PRO A 288 -12.20 7.73 17.02
N GLY A 289 -13.24 7.27 17.72
CA GLY A 289 -13.35 5.88 18.17
C GLY A 289 -13.38 4.84 17.06
N ASP A 290 -13.71 5.24 15.85
CA ASP A 290 -13.81 4.39 14.66
C ASP A 290 -12.54 4.39 13.76
N VAL A 291 -11.41 4.96 14.22
CA VAL A 291 -10.17 4.98 13.44
C VAL A 291 -9.61 3.59 13.13
N PHE A 292 -9.87 2.59 13.98
CA PHE A 292 -9.55 1.21 13.67
C PHE A 292 -10.34 0.72 12.46
N TYR A 293 -11.63 1.03 12.42
CA TYR A 293 -12.51 0.67 11.31
C TYR A 293 -12.11 1.36 9.99
N LEU A 294 -11.58 2.58 10.05
CA LEU A 294 -11.00 3.29 8.91
C LEU A 294 -10.00 2.40 8.14
N HIS A 295 -9.01 1.85 8.85
CA HIS A 295 -7.96 1.05 8.22
C HIS A 295 -8.39 -0.40 7.98
N SER A 296 -9.20 -0.99 8.87
CA SER A 296 -9.63 -2.39 8.72
C SER A 296 -10.51 -2.58 7.49
N ARG A 297 -11.52 -1.71 7.26
CA ARG A 297 -12.38 -1.81 6.07
C ARG A 297 -11.63 -1.57 4.75
N LEU A 298 -10.55 -0.77 4.78
CA LEU A 298 -9.67 -0.57 3.62
C LEU A 298 -8.82 -1.82 3.36
N LEU A 299 -8.11 -2.31 4.38
CA LEU A 299 -7.13 -3.37 4.23
C LEU A 299 -7.77 -4.76 4.07
N GLU A 300 -8.97 -4.99 4.62
CA GLU A 300 -9.71 -6.24 4.41
C GLU A 300 -10.18 -6.45 2.96
N ARG A 301 -10.20 -5.40 2.14
CA ARG A 301 -10.47 -5.51 0.69
C ARG A 301 -9.36 -6.25 -0.05
N ALA A 302 -8.12 -6.24 0.49
CA ALA A 302 -6.99 -6.99 -0.05
C ALA A 302 -7.15 -8.48 0.29
N ALA A 303 -7.20 -9.32 -0.74
CA ALA A 303 -7.42 -10.75 -0.61
C ALA A 303 -6.96 -11.51 -1.87
N LYS A 304 -6.81 -12.82 -1.75
CA LYS A 304 -6.79 -13.76 -2.87
C LYS A 304 -8.22 -14.28 -3.05
N LEU A 305 -8.78 -14.11 -4.23
CA LEU A 305 -10.14 -14.56 -4.54
C LEU A 305 -10.20 -16.07 -4.80
N SER A 306 -11.39 -16.64 -4.57
CA SER A 306 -11.70 -18.02 -4.88
C SER A 306 -11.74 -18.28 -6.39
N PRO A 307 -11.66 -19.53 -6.85
CA PRO A 307 -11.79 -19.90 -8.27
C PRO A 307 -13.10 -19.45 -8.89
N GLU A 308 -14.17 -19.39 -8.11
CA GLU A 308 -15.50 -18.93 -8.57
C GLU A 308 -15.51 -17.46 -8.96
N LEU A 309 -14.61 -16.66 -8.36
CA LEU A 309 -14.44 -15.23 -8.66
C LEU A 309 -13.21 -14.94 -9.57
N GLY A 310 -12.66 -15.98 -10.23
CA GLY A 310 -11.59 -15.82 -11.22
C GLY A 310 -10.18 -15.81 -10.65
N GLU A 311 -9.97 -16.19 -9.39
CA GLU A 311 -8.64 -16.31 -8.74
C GLU A 311 -7.75 -15.04 -8.78
N GLY A 312 -8.31 -13.87 -9.00
CA GLY A 312 -7.59 -12.61 -8.90
C GLY A 312 -7.06 -12.35 -7.48
N SER A 313 -6.14 -11.43 -7.34
CA SER A 313 -5.59 -11.08 -6.03
C SER A 313 -5.33 -9.59 -5.92
N MET A 314 -5.48 -9.05 -4.71
CA MET A 314 -5.01 -7.71 -4.37
C MET A 314 -4.11 -7.82 -3.13
N THR A 315 -2.83 -7.53 -3.33
CA THR A 315 -1.82 -7.46 -2.26
C THR A 315 -1.71 -6.03 -1.80
N ALA A 316 -1.76 -5.79 -0.50
CA ALA A 316 -1.65 -4.45 0.08
C ALA A 316 -0.34 -4.28 0.85
N LEU A 317 0.39 -3.22 0.53
CA LEU A 317 1.55 -2.75 1.27
C LEU A 317 1.27 -1.38 1.89
N PRO A 318 0.58 -1.33 3.04
CA PRO A 318 0.43 -0.09 3.79
C PRO A 318 1.77 0.34 4.39
N ILE A 319 2.02 1.64 4.36
CA ILE A 319 3.17 2.27 5.01
C ILE A 319 2.69 3.04 6.23
N ILE A 320 3.36 2.83 7.36
CA ILE A 320 3.15 3.59 8.60
C ILE A 320 4.47 4.23 9.02
N GLU A 321 4.38 5.49 9.41
CA GLU A 321 5.50 6.24 9.98
C GLU A 321 5.49 6.15 11.50
N THR A 322 6.64 5.75 12.09
CA THR A 322 6.87 5.79 13.53
C THR A 322 7.68 7.04 13.93
N GLN A 323 7.70 7.33 15.22
CA GLN A 323 8.56 8.32 15.83
C GLN A 323 9.48 7.61 16.81
N ALA A 324 10.79 7.74 16.64
CA ALA A 324 11.81 7.10 17.47
C ALA A 324 11.64 5.55 17.60
N GLY A 325 11.13 4.90 16.55
CA GLY A 325 10.90 3.45 16.54
C GLY A 325 9.74 2.97 17.39
N ASP A 326 8.86 3.87 17.90
CA ASP A 326 7.74 3.49 18.76
C ASP A 326 6.62 2.81 17.96
N VAL A 327 6.59 1.49 18.01
CA VAL A 327 5.53 0.65 17.43
C VAL A 327 4.32 0.51 18.36
N SER A 328 4.40 1.00 19.61
CA SER A 328 3.32 0.91 20.61
C SER A 328 2.32 2.07 20.52
N ALA A 329 2.59 3.09 19.68
CA ALA A 329 1.70 4.18 19.39
C ALA A 329 0.37 3.67 18.80
N TYR A 330 -0.68 4.50 18.86
CA TYR A 330 -2.05 4.05 18.58
C TYR A 330 -2.24 3.56 17.14
N ILE A 331 -1.84 4.33 16.14
CA ILE A 331 -2.00 3.94 14.72
C ILE A 331 -1.12 2.74 14.34
N PRO A 332 0.19 2.70 14.67
CA PRO A 332 1.01 1.52 14.44
C PRO A 332 0.41 0.23 14.99
N THR A 333 -0.01 0.24 16.26
CA THR A 333 -0.61 -0.93 16.92
C THR A 333 -1.87 -1.43 16.20
N ASN A 334 -2.75 -0.51 15.79
CA ASN A 334 -3.95 -0.85 15.05
C ASN A 334 -3.62 -1.52 13.71
N VAL A 335 -2.70 -0.96 12.92
CA VAL A 335 -2.39 -1.49 11.59
C VAL A 335 -1.61 -2.82 11.68
N ILE A 336 -0.71 -2.99 12.66
CA ILE A 336 -0.05 -4.27 12.93
C ILE A 336 -1.08 -5.38 13.20
N SER A 337 -2.16 -5.07 13.93
CA SER A 337 -3.21 -6.05 14.24
C SER A 337 -4.08 -6.42 13.03
N ILE A 338 -4.27 -5.50 12.07
CA ILE A 338 -5.09 -5.70 10.87
C ILE A 338 -4.30 -6.48 9.80
N THR A 339 -2.97 -6.28 9.73
CA THR A 339 -2.12 -6.85 8.67
C THR A 339 -1.67 -8.29 8.96
N ASP A 340 -1.24 -8.99 7.92
CA ASP A 340 -0.75 -10.38 7.99
C ASP A 340 0.75 -10.46 8.30
N GLY A 341 1.33 -9.37 8.73
CA GLY A 341 2.73 -9.23 9.11
C GLY A 341 3.24 -7.82 8.93
N GLN A 342 4.52 -7.62 9.27
CA GLN A 342 5.18 -6.32 9.15
C GLN A 342 6.66 -6.45 8.78
N ILE A 343 7.12 -5.52 7.96
CA ILE A 343 8.53 -5.26 7.65
C ILE A 343 8.94 -4.02 8.45
N PHE A 344 9.71 -4.23 9.51
CA PHE A 344 10.20 -3.15 10.38
C PHE A 344 11.55 -2.63 9.89
N LEU A 345 11.63 -1.32 9.61
CA LEU A 345 12.85 -0.63 9.22
C LEU A 345 13.45 0.11 10.42
N SER A 346 14.65 -0.27 10.79
CA SER A 346 15.38 0.28 11.93
C SER A 346 16.24 1.46 11.53
N SER A 347 16.07 2.61 12.21
CA SER A 347 16.94 3.78 12.04
C SER A 347 18.40 3.47 12.39
N ASN A 348 18.65 2.60 13.39
CA ASN A 348 19.99 2.21 13.78
C ASN A 348 20.69 1.43 12.67
N LEU A 349 20.02 0.45 12.06
CA LEU A 349 20.54 -0.31 10.93
C LEU A 349 20.78 0.59 9.72
N PHE A 350 19.86 1.51 9.44
CA PHE A 350 20.00 2.47 8.35
C PHE A 350 21.23 3.35 8.51
N ASN A 351 21.46 3.90 9.71
CA ASN A 351 22.61 4.74 10.04
C ASN A 351 23.91 3.95 10.05
N ALA A 352 23.86 2.66 10.38
CA ALA A 352 25.02 1.75 10.28
C ALA A 352 25.33 1.32 8.84
N GLY A 353 24.58 1.83 7.83
CA GLY A 353 24.83 1.53 6.42
C GLY A 353 24.18 0.24 5.92
N GLN A 354 23.34 -0.42 6.73
CA GLN A 354 22.54 -1.55 6.28
C GLN A 354 21.34 -1.05 5.49
N ARG A 355 21.31 -1.28 4.19
CA ARG A 355 20.25 -0.84 3.27
C ARG A 355 19.88 -1.98 2.32
N PRO A 356 18.60 -2.46 2.35
CA PRO A 356 17.49 -2.00 3.19
C PRO A 356 17.71 -2.28 4.68
N ALA A 357 17.19 -1.39 5.53
CA ALA A 357 17.39 -1.42 6.99
C ALA A 357 16.38 -2.36 7.70
N VAL A 358 16.08 -3.51 7.10
CA VAL A 358 15.14 -4.49 7.60
C VAL A 358 15.66 -5.13 8.87
N ASN A 359 14.88 -5.05 9.95
CA ASN A 359 15.19 -5.73 11.19
C ASN A 359 14.56 -7.14 11.19
N PRO A 360 15.34 -8.23 11.12
CA PRO A 360 14.83 -9.59 11.03
C PRO A 360 14.13 -10.06 12.31
N GLY A 361 14.50 -9.52 13.47
CA GLY A 361 13.96 -9.92 14.77
C GLY A 361 12.52 -9.47 15.00
N ILE A 362 12.17 -8.26 14.55
CA ILE A 362 10.83 -7.66 14.74
C ILE A 362 9.92 -7.88 13.52
N SER A 363 10.51 -8.07 12.35
CA SER A 363 9.76 -8.29 11.11
C SER A 363 9.20 -9.71 11.03
N VAL A 364 7.95 -9.82 10.62
CA VAL A 364 7.20 -11.10 10.59
C VAL A 364 6.31 -11.15 9.36
N SER A 365 6.29 -12.29 8.65
CA SER A 365 5.23 -12.66 7.70
C SER A 365 4.44 -13.83 8.29
N ARG A 366 3.12 -13.66 8.47
CA ARG A 366 2.24 -14.72 8.99
C ARG A 366 1.93 -15.78 7.93
N VAL A 367 2.07 -15.46 6.65
CA VAL A 367 1.96 -16.41 5.54
C VAL A 367 3.23 -17.26 5.44
N GLY A 368 4.37 -16.63 5.62
CA GLY A 368 5.66 -17.30 5.70
C GLY A 368 6.02 -18.08 4.44
N SER A 369 6.58 -19.28 4.61
CA SER A 369 7.13 -20.08 3.50
C SER A 369 6.08 -20.54 2.45
N ALA A 370 4.79 -20.41 2.71
CA ALA A 370 3.74 -20.63 1.70
C ALA A 370 3.79 -19.58 0.59
N ALA A 371 4.29 -18.38 0.91
CA ALA A 371 4.49 -17.27 -0.02
C ALA A 371 5.91 -17.23 -0.63
N GLN A 372 6.70 -18.29 -0.53
CA GLN A 372 8.02 -18.39 -1.15
C GLN A 372 8.00 -19.30 -2.36
N THR A 373 8.80 -18.95 -3.38
CA THR A 373 9.13 -19.90 -4.45
C THR A 373 9.88 -21.10 -3.87
N LYS A 374 9.74 -22.26 -4.49
CA LYS A 374 10.44 -23.47 -4.03
C LYS A 374 11.98 -23.29 -4.02
N ALA A 375 12.50 -22.46 -4.95
CA ALA A 375 13.92 -22.13 -5.00
C ALA A 375 14.39 -21.32 -3.78
N ILE A 376 13.71 -20.23 -3.45
CA ILE A 376 14.03 -19.43 -2.24
C ILE A 376 13.83 -20.27 -0.98
N LYS A 377 12.74 -21.00 -0.87
CA LYS A 377 12.46 -21.84 0.31
C LYS A 377 13.58 -22.85 0.58
N LYS A 378 14.19 -23.44 -0.48
CA LYS A 378 15.31 -24.40 -0.35
C LYS A 378 16.57 -23.72 0.21
N VAL A 379 16.85 -22.49 -0.15
CA VAL A 379 18.12 -21.80 0.22
C VAL A 379 17.99 -20.87 1.41
N ALA A 380 16.85 -20.22 1.61
CA ALA A 380 16.69 -19.15 2.61
C ALA A 380 16.22 -19.63 3.99
N GLY A 381 15.87 -20.91 4.16
CA GLY A 381 15.25 -21.43 5.38
C GLY A 381 16.05 -21.19 6.67
N LYS A 382 17.37 -21.00 6.58
CA LYS A 382 18.25 -20.76 7.71
C LYS A 382 18.67 -19.30 7.88
N VAL A 383 18.47 -18.44 6.88
CA VAL A 383 19.00 -17.05 6.87
C VAL A 383 18.54 -16.27 8.08
N LYS A 384 17.25 -16.30 8.38
CA LYS A 384 16.68 -15.55 9.51
C LYS A 384 17.22 -16.02 10.86
N LEU A 385 17.39 -17.34 11.03
CA LEU A 385 17.92 -17.92 12.25
C LEU A 385 19.40 -17.56 12.43
N GLU A 386 20.21 -17.67 11.37
CA GLU A 386 21.65 -17.34 11.43
C GLU A 386 21.88 -15.86 11.71
N LEU A 387 21.04 -14.97 11.15
CA LEU A 387 21.12 -13.54 11.46
C LEU A 387 20.67 -13.22 12.89
N ALA A 388 19.63 -13.87 13.40
CA ALA A 388 19.22 -13.68 14.80
C ALA A 388 20.33 -14.13 15.78
N GLN A 389 20.94 -15.28 15.52
CA GLN A 389 22.08 -15.76 16.30
C GLN A 389 23.28 -14.82 16.20
N PHE A 390 23.53 -14.28 15.02
CA PHE A 390 24.58 -13.29 14.82
C PHE A 390 24.34 -12.03 15.65
N ASP A 391 23.12 -11.47 15.66
CA ASP A 391 22.79 -10.27 16.42
C ASP A 391 22.99 -10.48 17.94
N GLU A 392 22.61 -11.66 18.46
CA GLU A 392 22.86 -12.02 19.86
C GLU A 392 24.37 -12.14 20.18
N LEU A 393 25.12 -12.82 19.31
CA LEU A 393 26.57 -12.99 19.47
C LEU A 393 27.33 -11.67 19.30
N GLU A 394 26.92 -10.79 18.37
CA GLU A 394 27.51 -9.48 18.17
C GLU A 394 27.39 -8.62 19.43
N ALA A 395 26.20 -8.62 20.06
CA ALA A 395 25.97 -7.93 21.33
C ALA A 395 26.87 -8.49 22.46
N PHE A 396 27.00 -9.81 22.54
CA PHE A 396 27.85 -10.46 23.52
C PHE A 396 29.36 -10.18 23.27
N ALA A 397 29.80 -10.23 22.01
CA ALA A 397 31.19 -10.03 21.62
C ALA A 397 31.73 -8.63 21.96
N GLN A 398 30.87 -7.62 22.11
CA GLN A 398 31.27 -6.28 22.56
C GLN A 398 31.81 -6.27 24.01
N PHE A 399 31.44 -7.25 24.82
CA PHE A 399 31.83 -7.36 26.24
C PHE A 399 32.83 -8.48 26.54
N ALA A 400 33.02 -9.41 25.60
CA ALA A 400 33.89 -10.58 25.79
C ALA A 400 35.32 -10.30 25.29
N SER A 401 36.32 -10.52 26.16
CA SER A 401 37.76 -10.35 25.81
C SER A 401 38.31 -11.50 24.96
N ASP A 402 37.77 -12.72 25.10
CA ASP A 402 38.18 -13.90 24.35
C ASP A 402 36.96 -14.65 23.79
N LEU A 403 36.96 -14.85 22.49
CA LEU A 403 35.94 -15.66 21.79
C LEU A 403 36.59 -16.96 21.31
N ASP A 404 35.90 -18.08 21.48
CA ASP A 404 36.31 -19.35 20.92
C ASP A 404 36.22 -19.34 19.37
N GLU A 405 36.91 -20.29 18.73
CA GLU A 405 37.02 -20.33 17.27
C GLU A 405 35.67 -20.54 16.58
N ALA A 406 34.78 -21.32 17.21
CA ALA A 406 33.45 -21.58 16.65
C ALA A 406 32.61 -20.30 16.64
N THR A 407 32.60 -19.54 17.74
CA THR A 407 31.89 -18.25 17.84
C THR A 407 32.48 -17.21 16.88
N ARG A 408 33.79 -17.17 16.70
CA ARG A 408 34.42 -16.30 15.68
C ARG A 408 33.98 -16.61 14.26
N LYS A 409 33.94 -17.91 13.91
CA LYS A 409 33.43 -18.34 12.58
C LYS A 409 31.94 -17.96 12.36
N GLN A 410 31.14 -18.14 13.39
CA GLN A 410 29.71 -17.78 13.32
C GLN A 410 29.50 -16.28 13.16
N LEU A 411 30.25 -15.46 13.92
CA LEU A 411 30.24 -13.99 13.74
C LEU A 411 30.71 -13.57 12.36
N SER A 412 31.81 -14.15 11.88
CA SER A 412 32.34 -13.87 10.54
C SER A 412 31.35 -14.21 9.44
N ARG A 413 30.63 -15.34 9.54
CA ARG A 413 29.57 -15.74 8.60
C ARG A 413 28.38 -14.81 8.66
N GLY A 414 27.90 -14.46 9.86
CA GLY A 414 26.80 -13.52 10.06
C GLY A 414 27.06 -12.14 9.46
N GLN A 415 28.30 -11.62 9.62
CA GLN A 415 28.71 -10.37 8.98
C GLN A 415 28.59 -10.44 7.45
N ARG A 416 29.03 -11.55 6.84
CA ARG A 416 28.93 -11.75 5.39
C ARG A 416 27.49 -11.92 4.93
N LEU A 417 26.64 -12.63 5.69
CA LEU A 417 25.22 -12.73 5.42
C LEU A 417 24.55 -11.35 5.47
N ARG A 418 24.89 -10.54 6.47
CA ARG A 418 24.39 -9.16 6.56
C ARG A 418 24.85 -8.33 5.36
N GLU A 419 26.07 -8.52 4.89
CA GLU A 419 26.62 -7.79 3.75
C GLU A 419 25.92 -8.14 2.43
N ILE A 420 25.65 -9.43 2.16
CA ILE A 420 24.98 -9.84 0.92
C ILE A 420 23.50 -9.42 0.85
N LEU A 421 22.90 -9.06 1.97
CA LEU A 421 21.52 -8.54 2.00
C LEU A 421 21.44 -7.04 1.72
N LYS A 422 22.59 -6.35 1.61
CA LYS A 422 22.62 -4.97 1.14
C LYS A 422 22.33 -4.89 -0.34
N GLN A 423 21.45 -3.97 -0.71
CA GLN A 423 21.01 -3.79 -2.08
C GLN A 423 20.78 -2.30 -2.37
N PRO A 424 21.28 -1.76 -3.48
CA PRO A 424 21.03 -0.37 -3.85
C PRO A 424 19.57 -0.19 -4.23
N GLN A 425 19.09 1.06 -4.13
CA GLN A 425 17.73 1.44 -4.56
C GLN A 425 17.58 1.33 -6.06
N ASN A 426 16.34 1.11 -6.52
CA ASN A 426 15.96 0.98 -7.93
C ASN A 426 16.72 -0.14 -8.67
N SER A 427 17.08 -1.18 -7.95
CA SER A 427 17.85 -2.31 -8.47
C SER A 427 17.32 -3.63 -7.91
N PRO A 428 16.06 -3.97 -8.16
CA PRO A 428 15.52 -5.26 -7.72
C PRO A 428 16.27 -6.40 -8.41
N LEU A 429 16.47 -7.50 -7.69
CA LEU A 429 17.18 -8.66 -8.17
C LEU A 429 16.21 -9.75 -8.63
N PRO A 430 16.43 -10.36 -9.80
CA PRO A 430 15.64 -11.51 -10.25
C PRO A 430 15.88 -12.74 -9.37
N LEU A 431 14.95 -13.68 -9.40
CA LEU A 431 14.92 -14.85 -8.53
C LEU A 431 16.22 -15.68 -8.57
N ASN A 432 16.75 -15.93 -9.76
CA ASN A 432 17.99 -16.70 -9.94
C ASN A 432 19.21 -16.04 -9.29
N GLU A 433 19.30 -14.72 -9.32
CA GLU A 433 20.40 -13.98 -8.68
C GLU A 433 20.27 -14.00 -7.15
N GLN A 434 19.07 -13.80 -6.63
CA GLN A 434 18.82 -13.92 -5.18
C GLN A 434 19.17 -15.31 -4.65
N VAL A 435 18.74 -16.37 -5.34
CA VAL A 435 19.06 -17.76 -4.98
C VAL A 435 20.58 -18.00 -4.96
N ALA A 436 21.30 -17.49 -5.97
CA ALA A 436 22.76 -17.65 -6.04
C ALA A 436 23.49 -16.99 -4.87
N ILE A 437 23.10 -15.74 -4.54
CA ILE A 437 23.74 -14.97 -3.46
C ILE A 437 23.48 -15.63 -2.11
N ILE A 438 22.23 -15.99 -1.83
CA ILE A 438 21.85 -16.65 -0.57
C ILE A 438 22.55 -18.00 -0.46
N TYR A 439 22.57 -18.79 -1.54
CA TYR A 439 23.25 -20.09 -1.58
C TYR A 439 24.74 -19.98 -1.25
N ALA A 440 25.42 -18.98 -1.86
CA ALA A 440 26.83 -18.74 -1.59
C ALA A 440 27.08 -18.34 -0.14
N GLY A 441 26.22 -17.51 0.46
CA GLY A 441 26.34 -17.08 1.86
C GLY A 441 26.12 -18.21 2.85
N ILE A 442 25.04 -18.96 2.71
CA ILE A 442 24.67 -20.02 3.65
C ILE A 442 25.63 -21.21 3.60
N ASN A 443 26.13 -21.57 2.41
CA ASN A 443 27.01 -22.75 2.25
C ASN A 443 28.50 -22.43 2.44
N GLY A 444 28.87 -21.25 2.97
CA GLY A 444 30.23 -20.92 3.36
C GLY A 444 31.19 -20.59 2.21
N TYR A 445 30.70 -20.39 0.98
CA TYR A 445 31.55 -20.00 -0.14
C TYR A 445 32.18 -18.60 0.04
N LEU A 446 31.63 -17.78 0.92
CA LEU A 446 32.11 -16.43 1.21
C LEU A 446 33.10 -16.39 2.40
N ASP A 447 33.29 -17.48 3.13
CA ASP A 447 34.06 -17.48 4.38
C ASP A 447 35.53 -17.01 4.20
N ASP A 448 36.15 -17.28 3.06
CA ASP A 448 37.54 -16.90 2.72
C ASP A 448 37.62 -15.52 2.03
N ILE A 449 36.51 -14.87 1.75
CA ILE A 449 36.47 -13.58 1.06
C ILE A 449 36.52 -12.46 2.11
N PRO A 450 37.42 -11.47 1.98
CA PRO A 450 37.44 -10.30 2.85
C PRO A 450 36.10 -9.58 2.85
N LEU A 451 35.61 -9.13 4.00
CA LEU A 451 34.28 -8.52 4.16
C LEU A 451 34.05 -7.37 3.18
N GLU A 452 35.05 -6.53 2.96
CA GLU A 452 35.03 -5.38 2.06
C GLU A 452 34.85 -5.77 0.58
N LYS A 453 35.20 -7.02 0.23
CA LYS A 453 35.11 -7.54 -1.14
C LYS A 453 33.87 -8.39 -1.39
N VAL A 454 33.06 -8.68 -0.36
CA VAL A 454 31.87 -9.53 -0.48
C VAL A 454 30.87 -8.98 -1.49
N LEU A 455 30.55 -7.70 -1.45
CA LEU A 455 29.62 -7.07 -2.42
C LEU A 455 30.18 -7.11 -3.84
N ILE A 456 31.49 -6.85 -4.01
CA ILE A 456 32.13 -6.91 -5.34
C ILE A 456 32.06 -8.35 -5.88
N PHE A 457 32.35 -9.33 -5.02
CA PHE A 457 32.22 -10.74 -5.38
C PHE A 457 30.81 -11.11 -5.81
N THR A 458 29.79 -10.72 -5.06
CA THR A 458 28.39 -11.06 -5.38
C THR A 458 27.90 -10.41 -6.67
N VAL A 459 28.32 -9.18 -6.95
CA VAL A 459 28.02 -8.51 -8.24
C VAL A 459 28.66 -9.28 -9.41
N GLY A 460 29.94 -9.60 -9.31
CA GLY A 460 30.62 -10.33 -10.35
C GLY A 460 30.15 -11.78 -10.50
N LEU A 461 29.78 -12.45 -9.40
CA LEU A 461 29.19 -13.79 -9.44
C LEU A 461 27.88 -13.81 -10.25
N ARG A 462 27.00 -12.83 -10.03
CA ARG A 462 25.74 -12.71 -10.78
C ARG A 462 26.00 -12.56 -12.29
N GLU A 463 26.94 -11.69 -12.65
CA GLU A 463 27.32 -11.48 -14.04
C GLU A 463 27.97 -12.74 -14.65
N TYR A 464 28.82 -13.41 -13.90
CA TYR A 464 29.44 -14.68 -14.32
C TYR A 464 28.39 -15.77 -14.56
N LEU A 465 27.44 -15.95 -13.64
CA LEU A 465 26.39 -16.95 -13.80
C LEU A 465 25.48 -16.64 -15.01
N ARG A 466 25.17 -15.37 -15.25
CA ARG A 466 24.36 -14.96 -16.39
C ARG A 466 25.06 -15.26 -17.73
N THR A 467 26.39 -15.09 -17.80
CA THR A 467 27.17 -15.27 -19.04
C THR A 467 27.64 -16.71 -19.24
N SER A 468 28.13 -17.34 -18.18
CA SER A 468 28.82 -18.67 -18.27
C SER A 468 27.91 -19.84 -17.90
N LYS A 469 26.84 -19.63 -17.14
CA LYS A 469 25.88 -20.66 -16.74
C LYS A 469 24.41 -20.24 -17.06
N PRO A 470 24.09 -19.80 -18.30
CA PRO A 470 22.75 -19.31 -18.63
C PRO A 470 21.64 -20.33 -18.37
N LYS A 471 21.93 -21.63 -18.51
CA LYS A 471 20.99 -22.73 -18.23
C LYS A 471 20.53 -22.73 -16.77
N TYR A 472 21.42 -22.43 -15.82
CA TYR A 472 21.04 -22.26 -14.40
C TYR A 472 20.01 -21.13 -14.26
N CYS A 473 20.31 -19.97 -14.86
CA CYS A 473 19.43 -18.80 -14.77
C CYS A 473 18.05 -19.11 -15.37
N GLU A 474 18.01 -19.77 -16.52
CA GLU A 474 16.77 -20.14 -17.20
C GLU A 474 15.92 -21.12 -16.36
N ILE A 475 16.52 -22.21 -15.86
CA ILE A 475 15.81 -23.20 -15.04
C ILE A 475 15.19 -22.53 -13.80
N VAL A 476 15.96 -21.75 -13.05
CA VAL A 476 15.48 -21.14 -11.81
C VAL A 476 14.40 -20.08 -12.08
N GLN A 477 14.59 -19.26 -13.11
CA GLN A 477 13.63 -18.19 -13.44
C GLN A 477 12.30 -18.74 -13.94
N GLN A 478 12.32 -19.74 -14.83
CA GLN A 478 11.10 -20.30 -15.43
C GLN A 478 10.37 -21.28 -14.51
N GLN A 479 11.11 -22.20 -13.90
CA GLN A 479 10.51 -23.27 -13.08
C GLN A 479 10.28 -22.83 -11.63
N LYS A 480 10.90 -21.75 -11.17
CA LYS A 480 10.86 -21.23 -9.78
C LYS A 480 11.31 -22.30 -8.75
N VAL A 481 12.16 -23.25 -9.20
CA VAL A 481 12.68 -24.38 -8.39
C VAL A 481 14.20 -24.49 -8.59
N LEU A 482 14.92 -24.76 -7.51
CA LEU A 482 16.33 -25.15 -7.56
C LEU A 482 16.40 -26.70 -7.68
N SER A 483 16.36 -27.21 -8.92
CA SER A 483 16.52 -28.63 -9.22
C SER A 483 17.96 -29.08 -8.96
N ASP A 484 18.20 -30.41 -8.90
CA ASP A 484 19.56 -30.95 -8.67
C ASP A 484 20.52 -30.57 -9.81
N GLU A 485 20.02 -30.47 -11.04
CA GLU A 485 20.77 -29.97 -12.19
C GLU A 485 21.16 -28.50 -12.00
N ALA A 486 20.19 -27.63 -11.63
CA ALA A 486 20.44 -26.21 -11.40
C ALA A 486 21.39 -26.01 -10.21
N GLU A 487 21.26 -26.80 -9.16
CA GLU A 487 22.15 -26.73 -7.99
C GLU A 487 23.58 -27.16 -8.34
N THR A 488 23.75 -28.17 -9.19
CA THR A 488 25.09 -28.60 -9.69
C THR A 488 25.74 -27.48 -10.49
N LEU A 489 25.01 -26.90 -11.46
CA LEU A 489 25.50 -25.76 -12.26
C LEU A 489 25.84 -24.54 -11.38
N LEU A 490 25.04 -24.28 -10.35
CA LEU A 490 25.29 -23.21 -9.41
C LEU A 490 26.57 -23.45 -8.60
N LYS A 491 26.78 -24.65 -8.07
CA LYS A 491 27.99 -25.04 -7.31
C LYS A 491 29.25 -24.90 -8.18
N GLU A 492 29.19 -25.42 -9.40
CA GLU A 492 30.29 -25.29 -10.37
C GLU A 492 30.59 -23.80 -10.64
N GLY A 493 29.55 -23.02 -10.98
CA GLY A 493 29.71 -21.60 -11.29
C GLY A 493 30.28 -20.78 -10.14
N ILE A 494 29.83 -21.01 -8.90
CA ILE A 494 30.39 -20.34 -7.72
C ILE A 494 31.85 -20.73 -7.52
N THR A 495 32.19 -22.02 -7.67
CA THR A 495 33.56 -22.52 -7.46
C THR A 495 34.52 -21.97 -8.51
N GLU A 496 34.14 -22.00 -9.78
CA GLU A 496 34.93 -21.48 -10.91
C GLU A 496 35.15 -19.97 -10.75
N TYR A 497 34.09 -19.21 -10.44
CA TYR A 497 34.21 -17.78 -10.25
C TYR A 497 35.06 -17.42 -9.03
N LYS A 498 34.90 -18.14 -7.91
CA LYS A 498 35.69 -17.92 -6.68
C LYS A 498 37.20 -18.12 -6.94
N GLN A 499 37.59 -19.15 -7.69
CA GLN A 499 38.98 -19.38 -8.08
C GLN A 499 39.52 -18.19 -8.87
N THR A 500 38.79 -17.72 -9.87
CA THR A 500 39.21 -16.59 -10.69
C THR A 500 39.32 -15.31 -9.88
N PHE A 501 38.35 -15.06 -8.99
CA PHE A 501 38.31 -13.88 -8.13
C PHE A 501 39.47 -13.82 -7.14
N LEU A 502 39.82 -14.94 -6.50
CA LEU A 502 40.93 -15.01 -5.53
C LEU A 502 42.31 -14.87 -6.18
N VAL A 503 42.46 -15.22 -7.47
CA VAL A 503 43.70 -15.02 -8.23
C VAL A 503 43.87 -13.56 -8.67
N SER A 504 42.74 -12.85 -8.91
CA SER A 504 42.74 -11.46 -9.39
C SER A 504 42.66 -10.42 -8.24
N ALA A 505 42.39 -10.83 -7.03
CA ALA A 505 42.18 -10.00 -5.85
C ALA A 505 43.40 -9.93 -4.91
#